data_0294a598da03d840b74ce08662fad206
#
_entry.id   0294a598da03d840b74ce08662fad206
#
_cell.length_a   1.000
_cell.length_b   1.000
_cell.length_c   1.000
_cell.angle_alpha   90.00
_cell.angle_beta   90.00
_cell.angle_gamma   90.00
#
_symmetry.space_group_name_H-M   'P 1'
#
loop_
_entity.id
_entity.type
_entity.pdbx_description
1 polymer ?
#
loop_
_entity_poly.entity_id
_entity_poly.type
_entity_poly.pdbx_seq_one_letter_code
_entity_poly.pdbx_strand_id
1 'polypeptide(L)'
;MVENSTEKWVIKKEIYPQLDAICPEQTVFAANTSCISITRIGSVTNRPDRIVGMHFMNPVPMKPTVEVIRGYHTSEETLATAKQFLAGMNKDGIVVNDSPGFVSNRVLMLTVNEAAFLLHEGVSNAKDVDDIFKKCFGHKMGPLETADLIGLDTILYSIEVLHESFADSKYRPCPLLQKMVDAGLYGRKSGSGFYTY
;
A
#
# COMPACT_ATOMS: atom_id res chain seq x y z
N MET A 1 -3.38 -11.30 -16.69
CA MET A 1 -2.27 -10.33 -16.94
C MET A 1 -2.04 -9.53 -15.68
N VAL A 2 -0.80 -9.25 -15.27
CA VAL A 2 -0.48 -8.35 -14.14
C VAL A 2 0.01 -7.02 -14.71
N GLU A 3 -0.63 -5.91 -14.31
CA GLU A 3 -0.23 -4.56 -14.70
C GLU A 3 0.49 -3.89 -13.53
N ASN A 4 1.71 -3.41 -13.78
CA ASN A 4 2.62 -2.86 -12.77
C ASN A 4 3.39 -1.63 -13.30
N SER A 5 2.72 -0.75 -14.08
CA SER A 5 3.40 0.35 -14.75
C SER A 5 3.62 1.57 -13.86
N THR A 6 2.62 1.94 -13.06
CA THR A 6 2.64 3.20 -12.31
C THR A 6 1.62 3.21 -11.17
N GLU A 7 1.82 4.10 -10.19
CA GLU A 7 0.85 4.40 -9.12
C GLU A 7 0.09 5.72 -9.38
N LYS A 8 0.02 6.17 -10.64
CA LYS A 8 -0.69 7.39 -11.03
C LYS A 8 -2.02 7.06 -11.73
N TRP A 9 -3.14 7.47 -11.12
CA TRP A 9 -4.47 7.25 -11.67
C TRP A 9 -4.64 7.77 -13.11
N VAL A 10 -4.14 8.98 -13.38
CA VAL A 10 -4.27 9.61 -14.71
C VAL A 10 -3.69 8.71 -15.80
N ILE A 11 -2.59 8.02 -15.53
CA ILE A 11 -1.95 7.10 -16.48
C ILE A 11 -2.71 5.77 -16.54
N LYS A 12 -3.08 5.16 -15.40
CA LYS A 12 -3.84 3.92 -15.39
C LYS A 12 -5.19 4.07 -16.10
N LYS A 13 -5.87 5.21 -15.95
CA LYS A 13 -7.11 5.53 -16.63
C LYS A 13 -6.98 5.46 -18.18
N GLU A 14 -5.82 5.73 -18.72
CA GLU A 14 -5.55 5.66 -20.17
C GLU A 14 -5.11 4.26 -20.60
N ILE A 15 -4.38 3.53 -19.75
CA ILE A 15 -3.84 2.20 -20.04
C ILE A 15 -4.95 1.15 -20.08
N TYR A 16 -5.84 1.14 -19.08
CA TYR A 16 -6.82 0.05 -18.94
C TYR A 16 -7.81 -0.07 -20.10
N PRO A 17 -8.38 1.02 -20.68
CA PRO A 17 -9.20 0.91 -21.88
C PRO A 17 -8.45 0.34 -23.09
N GLN A 18 -7.15 0.64 -23.23
CA GLN A 18 -6.32 0.10 -24.31
C GLN A 18 -6.08 -1.40 -24.11
N LEU A 19 -5.74 -1.81 -22.87
CA LEU A 19 -5.60 -3.22 -22.54
C LEU A 19 -6.92 -4.00 -22.75
N ASP A 20 -8.03 -3.38 -22.39
CA ASP A 20 -9.35 -3.96 -22.57
C ASP A 20 -9.68 -4.22 -24.04
N ALA A 21 -9.27 -3.29 -24.93
CA ALA A 21 -9.50 -3.41 -26.37
C ALA A 21 -8.60 -4.45 -27.06
N ILE A 22 -7.37 -4.67 -26.58
CA ILE A 22 -6.39 -5.54 -27.25
C ILE A 22 -6.29 -6.95 -26.67
N CYS A 23 -6.70 -7.15 -25.41
CA CYS A 23 -6.61 -8.45 -24.75
C CYS A 23 -7.86 -9.29 -25.02
N PRO A 24 -7.71 -10.64 -25.15
CA PRO A 24 -8.85 -11.55 -25.25
C PRO A 24 -9.90 -11.32 -24.14
N GLU A 25 -11.18 -11.54 -24.44
CA GLU A 25 -12.31 -11.28 -23.53
C GLU A 25 -12.18 -11.99 -22.17
N GLN A 26 -11.59 -13.20 -22.16
CA GLN A 26 -11.40 -13.99 -20.95
C GLN A 26 -10.22 -13.52 -20.07
N THR A 27 -9.46 -12.49 -20.50
CA THR A 27 -8.30 -12.01 -19.73
C THR A 27 -8.73 -11.38 -18.42
N VAL A 28 -8.20 -11.90 -17.31
CA VAL A 28 -8.26 -11.25 -16.00
C VAL A 28 -7.13 -10.24 -15.89
N PHE A 29 -7.46 -9.03 -15.49
CA PHE A 29 -6.49 -7.96 -15.23
C PHE A 29 -6.23 -7.82 -13.72
N ALA A 30 -5.01 -8.08 -13.32
CA ALA A 30 -4.55 -7.89 -11.95
C ALA A 30 -3.77 -6.57 -11.86
N ALA A 31 -4.33 -5.60 -11.18
CA ALA A 31 -3.66 -4.32 -10.93
C ALA A 31 -2.73 -4.44 -9.71
N ASN A 32 -1.41 -4.29 -9.92
CA ASN A 32 -0.52 -4.07 -8.78
C ASN A 32 -0.55 -2.58 -8.42
N THR A 33 -1.15 -2.29 -7.28
CA THR A 33 -1.33 -0.94 -6.77
C THR A 33 -1.39 -0.96 -5.25
N SER A 34 -0.92 0.09 -4.61
CA SER A 34 -0.93 0.26 -3.15
C SER A 34 -2.11 1.09 -2.67
N CYS A 35 -2.71 1.93 -3.52
CA CYS A 35 -3.75 2.87 -3.08
C CYS A 35 -4.83 3.19 -4.13
N ILE A 36 -4.65 2.81 -5.40
CA ILE A 36 -5.67 3.08 -6.43
C ILE A 36 -6.81 2.06 -6.31
N SER A 37 -8.04 2.56 -6.18
CA SER A 37 -9.25 1.74 -6.08
C SER A 37 -9.39 0.79 -7.28
N ILE A 38 -9.59 -0.48 -7.02
CA ILE A 38 -9.83 -1.53 -8.01
C ILE A 38 -11.19 -1.34 -8.68
N THR A 39 -12.18 -0.89 -7.92
CA THR A 39 -13.50 -0.49 -8.43
C THR A 39 -13.37 0.64 -9.45
N ARG A 40 -12.53 1.65 -9.15
CA ARG A 40 -12.26 2.76 -10.06
C ARG A 40 -11.53 2.31 -11.33
N ILE A 41 -10.63 1.34 -11.23
CA ILE A 41 -9.97 0.73 -12.41
C ILE A 41 -11.01 -0.01 -13.26
N GLY A 42 -11.88 -0.80 -12.64
CA GLY A 42 -12.95 -1.51 -13.32
C GLY A 42 -13.90 -0.60 -14.11
N SER A 43 -14.17 0.60 -13.58
CA SER A 43 -15.12 1.54 -14.21
C SER A 43 -14.68 2.12 -15.56
N VAL A 44 -13.42 1.95 -15.95
CA VAL A 44 -12.89 2.41 -17.24
C VAL A 44 -12.68 1.25 -18.23
N THR A 45 -13.21 0.07 -17.93
CA THR A 45 -13.16 -1.13 -18.78
C THR A 45 -14.57 -1.67 -19.08
N ASN A 46 -14.72 -2.50 -20.11
CA ASN A 46 -15.99 -3.18 -20.43
C ASN A 46 -16.16 -4.51 -19.69
N ARG A 47 -15.18 -4.91 -18.85
CA ARG A 47 -15.17 -6.16 -18.07
C ARG A 47 -14.80 -5.93 -16.61
N PRO A 48 -15.54 -5.09 -15.86
CA PRO A 48 -15.21 -4.75 -14.48
C PRO A 48 -15.23 -5.97 -13.53
N ASP A 49 -15.92 -7.04 -13.90
CA ASP A 49 -15.94 -8.33 -13.20
C ASP A 49 -14.62 -9.11 -13.31
N ARG A 50 -13.78 -8.78 -14.31
CA ARG A 50 -12.47 -9.39 -14.55
C ARG A 50 -11.30 -8.54 -14.07
N ILE A 51 -11.56 -7.49 -13.30
CA ILE A 51 -10.55 -6.66 -12.66
C ILE A 51 -10.37 -7.08 -11.20
N VAL A 52 -9.13 -7.28 -10.79
CA VAL A 52 -8.74 -7.63 -9.40
C VAL A 52 -7.48 -6.86 -9.02
N GLY A 53 -7.32 -6.50 -7.76
CA GLY A 53 -6.07 -5.98 -7.24
C GLY A 53 -5.14 -7.10 -6.77
N MET A 54 -3.85 -6.95 -7.00
CA MET A 54 -2.79 -7.78 -6.40
C MET A 54 -1.72 -6.87 -5.82
N HIS A 55 -1.83 -6.60 -4.53
CA HIS A 55 -0.86 -5.75 -3.83
C HIS A 55 0.30 -6.61 -3.32
N PHE A 56 1.39 -6.58 -4.07
CA PHE A 56 2.62 -7.29 -3.72
C PHE A 56 3.45 -6.49 -2.72
N MET A 57 3.91 -7.17 -1.67
CA MET A 57 4.78 -6.56 -0.65
C MET A 57 6.26 -6.63 -1.06
N ASN A 58 6.95 -5.52 -0.90
CA ASN A 58 8.39 -5.45 -1.21
C ASN A 58 9.26 -6.01 -0.06
N PRO A 59 10.31 -6.82 -0.33
CA PRO A 59 10.74 -7.41 -1.59
C PRO A 59 9.84 -8.58 -2.03
N VAL A 60 9.29 -8.52 -3.23
CA VAL A 60 8.31 -9.49 -3.73
C VAL A 60 8.76 -10.95 -3.61
N PRO A 61 10.03 -11.34 -3.94
CA PRO A 61 10.45 -12.73 -3.81
C PRO A 61 10.42 -13.26 -2.38
N MET A 62 10.63 -12.39 -1.40
CA MET A 62 10.76 -12.77 0.03
C MET A 62 9.42 -12.79 0.78
N LYS A 63 8.36 -12.24 0.20
CA LYS A 63 7.05 -12.14 0.85
C LYS A 63 6.13 -13.24 0.33
N PRO A 64 5.72 -14.18 1.20
CA PRO A 64 4.91 -15.33 0.75
C PRO A 64 3.45 -14.97 0.48
N THR A 65 2.98 -13.83 0.95
CA THR A 65 1.57 -13.45 0.92
C THR A 65 1.35 -12.19 0.09
N VAL A 66 0.24 -12.16 -0.67
CA VAL A 66 -0.21 -11.04 -1.49
C VAL A 66 -1.62 -10.66 -1.05
N GLU A 67 -1.87 -9.38 -0.88
CA GLU A 67 -3.22 -8.86 -0.69
C GLU A 67 -3.96 -8.89 -2.03
N VAL A 68 -5.07 -9.64 -2.09
CA VAL A 68 -5.93 -9.75 -3.29
C VAL A 68 -7.15 -8.88 -3.08
N ILE A 69 -7.27 -7.80 -3.84
CA ILE A 69 -8.30 -6.79 -3.61
C ILE A 69 -9.49 -7.05 -4.52
N ARG A 70 -10.64 -7.28 -3.89
CA ARG A 70 -11.94 -7.40 -4.55
C ARG A 70 -12.50 -6.01 -4.80
N GLY A 71 -12.60 -5.58 -6.06
CA GLY A 71 -13.38 -4.41 -6.45
C GLY A 71 -14.88 -4.71 -6.41
N TYR A 72 -15.71 -3.69 -6.58
CA TYR A 72 -17.17 -3.79 -6.44
C TYR A 72 -17.80 -4.85 -7.37
N HIS A 73 -17.29 -4.99 -8.59
CA HIS A 73 -17.78 -5.93 -9.60
C HIS A 73 -16.93 -7.19 -9.76
N THR A 74 -15.78 -7.30 -9.08
CA THR A 74 -14.87 -8.44 -9.21
C THR A 74 -15.61 -9.76 -8.95
N SER A 75 -15.62 -10.68 -9.93
CA SER A 75 -16.30 -11.96 -9.82
C SER A 75 -15.54 -12.98 -8.97
N GLU A 76 -16.26 -14.00 -8.46
CA GLU A 76 -15.63 -15.13 -7.76
C GLU A 76 -14.67 -15.92 -8.67
N GLU A 77 -15.00 -16.04 -9.98
CA GLU A 77 -14.13 -16.67 -10.98
C GLU A 77 -12.80 -15.91 -11.11
N THR A 78 -12.86 -14.58 -11.13
CA THR A 78 -11.67 -13.72 -11.18
C THR A 78 -10.79 -13.89 -9.93
N LEU A 79 -11.40 -13.95 -8.74
CA LEU A 79 -10.68 -14.20 -7.49
C LEU A 79 -10.04 -15.61 -7.46
N ALA A 80 -10.75 -16.62 -7.94
CA ALA A 80 -10.21 -17.98 -8.04
C ALA A 80 -9.02 -18.03 -8.99
N THR A 81 -9.11 -17.37 -10.15
CA THR A 81 -8.02 -17.25 -11.12
C THR A 81 -6.82 -16.53 -10.51
N ALA A 82 -7.04 -15.45 -9.77
CA ALA A 82 -6.00 -14.70 -9.06
C ALA A 82 -5.27 -15.57 -8.04
N LYS A 83 -6.00 -16.29 -7.20
CA LYS A 83 -5.43 -17.22 -6.21
C LYS A 83 -4.65 -18.36 -6.86
N GLN A 84 -5.17 -18.95 -7.94
CA GLN A 84 -4.48 -20.01 -8.68
C GLN A 84 -3.15 -19.49 -9.27
N PHE A 85 -3.14 -18.28 -9.82
CA PHE A 85 -1.93 -17.65 -10.32
C PHE A 85 -0.88 -17.45 -9.21
N LEU A 86 -1.30 -16.97 -8.04
CA LEU A 86 -0.42 -16.79 -6.88
C LEU A 86 0.12 -18.14 -6.36
N ALA A 87 -0.72 -19.17 -6.28
CA ALA A 87 -0.31 -20.51 -5.88
C ALA A 87 0.78 -21.08 -6.82
N GLY A 88 0.68 -20.80 -8.13
CA GLY A 88 1.72 -21.16 -9.10
C GLY A 88 3.09 -20.49 -8.86
N MET A 89 3.10 -19.40 -8.08
CA MET A 89 4.32 -18.70 -7.62
C MET A 89 4.71 -19.04 -6.17
N ASN A 90 4.12 -20.06 -5.57
CA ASN A 90 4.26 -20.39 -4.14
C ASN A 90 3.91 -19.22 -3.21
N LYS A 91 2.87 -18.48 -3.55
CA LYS A 91 2.34 -17.36 -2.76
C LYS A 91 0.89 -17.59 -2.37
N ASP A 92 0.55 -17.14 -1.15
CA ASP A 92 -0.83 -17.12 -0.65
C ASP A 92 -1.52 -15.80 -1.00
N GLY A 93 -2.78 -15.87 -1.42
CA GLY A 93 -3.63 -14.72 -1.65
C GLY A 93 -4.64 -14.51 -0.53
N ILE A 94 -4.54 -13.41 0.22
CA ILE A 94 -5.54 -13.01 1.20
C ILE A 94 -6.50 -12.03 0.53
N VAL A 95 -7.78 -12.41 0.43
CA VAL A 95 -8.80 -11.56 -0.20
C VAL A 95 -9.30 -10.52 0.79
N VAL A 96 -9.29 -9.26 0.36
CA VAL A 96 -9.84 -8.12 1.08
C VAL A 96 -10.74 -7.29 0.14
N ASN A 97 -11.68 -6.54 0.68
CA ASN A 97 -12.51 -5.65 -0.13
C ASN A 97 -11.77 -4.34 -0.44
N ASP A 98 -12.09 -3.77 -1.60
CA ASP A 98 -11.57 -2.49 -2.07
C ASP A 98 -11.92 -1.36 -1.09
N SER A 99 -10.89 -0.70 -0.60
CA SER A 99 -10.98 0.47 0.30
C SER A 99 -9.65 1.22 0.23
N PRO A 100 -9.62 2.54 0.41
CA PRO A 100 -8.36 3.29 0.43
C PRO A 100 -7.32 2.71 1.37
N GLY A 101 -6.12 2.40 0.83
CA GLY A 101 -5.01 1.78 1.56
C GLY A 101 -5.18 0.30 1.89
N PHE A 102 -6.28 -0.32 1.43
CA PHE A 102 -6.63 -1.71 1.69
C PHE A 102 -6.56 -2.06 3.19
N VAL A 103 -6.03 -3.22 3.57
CA VAL A 103 -5.79 -3.54 4.99
C VAL A 103 -4.39 -3.14 5.41
N SER A 104 -3.38 -3.57 4.63
CA SER A 104 -1.97 -3.41 5.03
C SER A 104 -1.55 -1.96 5.17
N ASN A 105 -1.73 -1.13 4.14
CA ASN A 105 -1.33 0.27 4.19
C ASN A 105 -2.19 1.07 5.16
N ARG A 106 -3.51 0.84 5.18
CA ARG A 106 -4.39 1.56 6.09
C ARG A 106 -3.99 1.40 7.56
N VAL A 107 -3.66 0.19 8.00
CA VAL A 107 -3.23 -0.07 9.38
C VAL A 107 -1.81 0.41 9.62
N LEU A 108 -0.88 0.09 8.70
CA LEU A 108 0.53 0.45 8.84
C LEU A 108 0.73 1.97 8.86
N MET A 109 0.08 2.70 7.96
CA MET A 109 0.22 4.17 7.91
C MET A 109 -0.30 4.83 9.18
N LEU A 110 -1.42 4.35 9.75
CA LEU A 110 -1.91 4.85 11.03
C LEU A 110 -0.95 4.54 12.19
N THR A 111 -0.36 3.34 12.19
CA THR A 111 0.62 2.95 13.22
C THR A 111 1.87 3.83 13.16
N VAL A 112 2.42 4.06 11.96
CA VAL A 112 3.58 4.93 11.77
C VAL A 112 3.24 6.38 12.11
N ASN A 113 2.08 6.87 11.68
CA ASN A 113 1.65 8.23 11.94
C ASN A 113 1.49 8.50 13.43
N GLU A 114 0.88 7.59 14.17
CA GLU A 114 0.75 7.69 15.62
C GLU A 114 2.11 7.62 16.31
N ALA A 115 3.02 6.74 15.88
CA ALA A 115 4.38 6.70 16.39
C ALA A 115 5.12 8.02 16.17
N ALA A 116 4.92 8.68 15.01
CA ALA A 116 5.47 10.01 14.74
C ALA A 116 4.84 11.10 15.64
N PHE A 117 3.55 11.01 15.97
CA PHE A 117 2.89 11.93 16.91
C PHE A 117 3.48 11.78 18.31
N LEU A 118 3.79 10.57 18.80
CA LEU A 118 4.45 10.39 20.10
C LEU A 118 5.78 11.14 20.19
N LEU A 119 6.55 11.18 19.09
CA LEU A 119 7.78 11.97 19.01
C LEU A 119 7.47 13.46 18.95
N HIS A 120 6.52 13.86 18.13
CA HIS A 120 6.12 15.25 17.96
C HIS A 120 5.64 15.90 19.26
N GLU A 121 4.93 15.14 20.08
CA GLU A 121 4.37 15.56 21.37
C GLU A 121 5.37 15.40 22.53
N GLY A 122 6.55 14.84 22.26
CA GLY A 122 7.58 14.64 23.28
C GLY A 122 7.28 13.53 24.30
N VAL A 123 6.38 12.60 23.95
CA VAL A 123 6.04 11.46 24.81
C VAL A 123 7.20 10.46 24.88
N SER A 124 7.92 10.24 23.77
CA SER A 124 9.05 9.30 23.70
C SER A 124 10.00 9.68 22.57
N ASN A 125 11.11 8.95 22.47
CA ASN A 125 12.06 9.03 21.35
C ASN A 125 11.88 7.82 20.40
N ALA A 126 12.47 7.91 19.21
CA ALA A 126 12.30 6.90 18.16
C ALA A 126 12.75 5.51 18.62
N LYS A 127 13.89 5.43 19.33
CA LYS A 127 14.46 4.17 19.79
C LYS A 127 13.51 3.46 20.78
N ASP A 128 12.99 4.18 21.75
CA ASP A 128 12.15 3.59 22.79
C ASP A 128 10.78 3.16 22.25
N VAL A 129 10.17 3.93 21.33
CA VAL A 129 8.96 3.53 20.61
C VAL A 129 9.19 2.20 19.89
N ASP A 130 10.24 2.12 19.06
CA ASP A 130 10.54 0.91 18.30
C ASP A 130 10.94 -0.28 19.19
N ASP A 131 11.66 -0.03 20.29
CA ASP A 131 12.03 -1.06 21.25
C ASP A 131 10.80 -1.67 21.95
N ILE A 132 9.78 -0.87 22.25
CA ILE A 132 8.49 -1.38 22.79
C ILE A 132 7.82 -2.30 21.77
N PHE A 133 7.73 -1.91 20.50
CA PHE A 133 7.14 -2.75 19.47
C PHE A 133 7.89 -4.07 19.29
N LYS A 134 9.24 -4.02 19.33
CA LYS A 134 10.07 -5.23 19.18
C LYS A 134 10.03 -6.13 20.42
N LYS A 135 10.17 -5.55 21.62
CA LYS A 135 10.38 -6.33 22.85
C LYS A 135 9.08 -6.72 23.55
N CYS A 136 8.03 -5.87 23.47
CA CYS A 136 6.75 -6.16 24.11
C CYS A 136 5.75 -6.85 23.19
N PHE A 137 5.76 -6.51 21.89
CA PHE A 137 4.80 -7.07 20.92
C PHE A 137 5.43 -8.09 19.96
N GLY A 138 6.74 -8.31 20.00
CA GLY A 138 7.43 -9.31 19.20
C GLY A 138 7.57 -8.94 17.72
N HIS A 139 7.46 -7.68 17.36
CA HIS A 139 7.70 -7.22 15.99
C HIS A 139 9.17 -7.34 15.62
N LYS A 140 9.47 -7.72 14.37
CA LYS A 140 10.86 -7.78 13.88
C LYS A 140 11.48 -6.40 13.74
N MET A 141 10.67 -5.39 13.46
CA MET A 141 11.04 -3.98 13.33
C MET A 141 9.98 -3.13 14.02
N GLY A 142 10.40 -2.00 14.58
CA GLY A 142 9.46 -1.01 15.08
C GLY A 142 8.82 -0.18 13.96
N PRO A 143 7.79 0.61 14.26
CA PRO A 143 7.08 1.41 13.27
C PRO A 143 7.97 2.47 12.61
N LEU A 144 8.89 3.09 13.33
CA LEU A 144 9.76 4.17 12.82
C LEU A 144 10.94 3.61 12.00
N GLU A 145 11.51 2.46 12.40
CA GLU A 145 12.47 1.72 11.57
C GLU A 145 11.81 1.27 10.24
N THR A 146 10.54 0.86 10.30
CA THR A 146 9.76 0.46 9.13
C THR A 146 9.49 1.66 8.22
N ALA A 147 9.18 2.81 8.80
CA ALA A 147 8.99 4.05 8.05
C ALA A 147 10.26 4.48 7.30
N ASP A 148 11.42 4.43 7.96
CA ASP A 148 12.72 4.75 7.34
C ASP A 148 13.11 3.75 6.24
N LEU A 149 12.72 2.47 6.39
CA LEU A 149 12.93 1.45 5.35
C LEU A 149 12.07 1.71 4.10
N ILE A 150 10.81 2.10 4.27
CA ILE A 150 9.87 2.40 3.18
C ILE A 150 10.24 3.73 2.51
N GLY A 151 10.58 4.70 3.31
CA GLY A 151 10.84 6.09 2.95
C GLY A 151 9.72 7.03 3.41
N LEU A 152 10.11 8.08 4.15
CA LEU A 152 9.17 8.99 4.81
C LEU A 152 8.31 9.78 3.82
N ASP A 153 8.82 10.08 2.63
CA ASP A 153 8.06 10.69 1.53
C ASP A 153 6.94 9.77 1.02
N THR A 154 7.22 8.47 0.91
CA THR A 154 6.21 7.45 0.54
C THR A 154 5.17 7.27 1.65
N ILE A 155 5.61 7.28 2.91
CA ILE A 155 4.73 7.21 4.08
C ILE A 155 3.81 8.44 4.12
N LEU A 156 4.37 9.64 4.02
CA LEU A 156 3.60 10.89 4.03
C LEU A 156 2.56 10.89 2.90
N TYR A 157 2.97 10.62 1.66
CA TYR A 157 2.07 10.54 0.52
C TYR A 157 0.91 9.54 0.77
N SER A 158 1.23 8.36 1.32
CA SER A 158 0.21 7.34 1.60
C SER A 158 -0.80 7.80 2.66
N ILE A 159 -0.34 8.52 3.70
CA ILE A 159 -1.22 9.08 4.73
C ILE A 159 -2.09 10.21 4.15
N GLU A 160 -1.53 11.05 3.30
CA GLU A 160 -2.29 12.12 2.60
C GLU A 160 -3.39 11.53 1.71
N VAL A 161 -3.09 10.46 0.95
CA VAL A 161 -4.10 9.74 0.16
C VAL A 161 -5.22 9.19 1.03
N LEU A 162 -4.89 8.63 2.21
CA LEU A 162 -5.90 8.16 3.16
C LEU A 162 -6.73 9.32 3.71
N HIS A 163 -6.09 10.43 4.09
CA HIS A 163 -6.76 11.62 4.61
C HIS A 163 -7.72 12.23 3.58
N GLU A 164 -7.26 12.39 2.34
CA GLU A 164 -8.09 12.89 1.23
C GLU A 164 -9.26 11.94 0.93
N SER A 165 -9.00 10.62 0.91
CA SER A 165 -10.02 9.64 0.56
C SER A 165 -11.13 9.49 1.58
N PHE A 166 -10.81 9.59 2.87
CA PHE A 166 -11.78 9.44 3.95
C PHE A 166 -12.33 10.77 4.47
N ALA A 167 -11.65 11.89 4.18
CA ALA A 167 -11.98 13.22 4.70
C ALA A 167 -12.17 13.22 6.24
N ASP A 168 -11.38 12.42 6.95
CA ASP A 168 -11.46 12.22 8.40
C ASP A 168 -10.13 12.57 9.06
N SER A 169 -10.19 13.38 10.12
CA SER A 169 -9.03 13.84 10.91
C SER A 169 -8.21 12.67 11.51
N LYS A 170 -8.79 11.50 11.64
CA LYS A 170 -8.08 10.26 12.03
C LYS A 170 -6.85 9.99 11.15
N TYR A 171 -6.90 10.39 9.88
CA TYR A 171 -5.82 10.18 8.91
C TYR A 171 -4.96 11.45 8.69
N ARG A 172 -5.13 12.49 9.51
CA ARG A 172 -4.31 13.70 9.42
C ARG A 172 -2.82 13.37 9.57
N PRO A 173 -1.97 13.77 8.60
CA PRO A 173 -0.53 13.54 8.71
C PRO A 173 0.07 14.23 9.94
N CYS A 174 1.00 13.58 10.61
CA CYS A 174 1.77 14.18 11.69
C CYS A 174 2.64 15.32 11.14
N PRO A 175 2.60 16.53 11.75
CA PRO A 175 3.42 17.68 11.30
C PRO A 175 4.93 17.39 11.29
N LEU A 176 5.40 16.48 12.15
CA LEU A 176 6.81 16.06 12.17
C LEU A 176 7.19 15.35 10.87
N LEU A 177 6.33 14.44 10.35
CA LEU A 177 6.59 13.74 9.09
C LEU A 177 6.74 14.73 7.93
N GLN A 178 5.85 15.74 7.84
CA GLN A 178 5.95 16.78 6.82
C GLN A 178 7.28 17.54 6.92
N LYS A 179 7.65 17.98 8.13
CA LYS A 179 8.91 18.70 8.35
C LYS A 179 10.13 17.86 7.97
N MET A 180 10.13 16.58 8.29
CA MET A 180 11.23 15.68 7.94
C MET A 180 11.35 15.50 6.43
N VAL A 181 10.23 15.31 5.74
CA VAL A 181 10.20 15.19 4.28
C VAL A 181 10.68 16.49 3.61
N ASP A 182 10.20 17.66 4.07
CA ASP A 182 10.65 18.97 3.58
C ASP A 182 12.15 19.20 3.80
N ALA A 183 12.71 18.61 4.87
CA ALA A 183 14.14 18.65 5.17
C ALA A 183 14.99 17.62 4.40
N GLY A 184 14.38 16.79 3.54
CA GLY A 184 15.08 15.74 2.77
C GLY A 184 15.45 14.51 3.58
N LEU A 185 14.88 14.35 4.77
CA LEU A 185 15.10 13.20 5.66
C LEU A 185 14.14 12.07 5.28
N TYR A 186 14.49 11.27 4.27
CA TYR A 186 13.61 10.23 3.73
C TYR A 186 13.87 8.83 4.30
N GLY A 187 14.72 8.70 5.32
CA GLY A 187 15.10 7.42 5.88
C GLY A 187 16.33 6.81 5.20
N ARG A 188 16.38 5.48 5.07
CA ARG A 188 17.55 4.76 4.53
C ARG A 188 18.01 5.25 3.16
N LYS A 189 17.10 5.58 2.28
CA LYS A 189 17.42 6.03 0.91
C LYS A 189 18.13 7.39 0.84
N SER A 190 18.02 8.22 1.88
CA SER A 190 18.73 9.50 2.01
C SER A 190 19.85 9.45 3.06
N GLY A 191 20.07 8.29 3.71
CA GLY A 191 21.04 8.11 4.79
C GLY A 191 20.57 8.62 6.14
N SER A 192 19.42 9.28 6.22
CA SER A 192 18.86 9.81 7.46
C SER A 192 17.34 9.93 7.40
N GLY A 193 16.69 9.65 8.53
CA GLY A 193 15.27 9.76 8.78
C GLY A 193 15.04 9.88 10.28
N PHE A 194 14.22 9.01 10.87
CA PHE A 194 14.15 8.86 12.32
C PHE A 194 15.47 8.35 12.93
N TYR A 195 16.27 7.67 12.10
CA TYR A 195 17.62 7.18 12.41
C TYR A 195 18.65 7.69 11.38
N THR A 196 19.93 7.54 11.72
CA THR A 196 21.06 7.76 10.80
C THR A 196 21.61 6.40 10.35
N TYR A 197 21.96 6.26 9.07
CA TYR A 197 22.37 5.03 8.40
C TYR A 197 23.75 5.17 7.75
#